data_3db36dd1080787b4e1c7d0d92b3477e6
#
_entry.id   3db36dd1080787b4e1c7d0d92b3477e6
#
_cell.length_a   1.000
_cell.length_b   1.000
_cell.length_c   1.000
_cell.angle_alpha   90.00
_cell.angle_beta   90.00
_cell.angle_gamma   90.00
#
_symmetry.space_group_name_H-M   'P 1'
#
loop_
_entity.id
_entity.type
_entity.pdbx_description
1 polymer ?
#
loop_
_entity_poly.entity_id
_entity_poly.type
_entity_poly.pdbx_seq_one_letter_code
_entity_poly.pdbx_strand_id
1 'polypeptide(L)'
;MPHHPIQPLARALRRGLFISVLATVPVVPTMVQAQESAGEALRQYNIPAGSLDQALNRFASASGILLSVDAALTSGKRSPGLQGRYATGPGLEQLLAGSGLVAMQSAGGWSVQAISGDGSVQLGATRISAQQAQENAWGPVDGIVATRSATGSKTDAALVEIPQTINVITAAEIKARGAQSVTQALLYTPGMSAGGFSDRVKLFDEPTSRGFSPTPLYLDGLHLPYGGGSTGGALQIEPYSLERIEVLKGPASVLSGHNQPGGIVNMVSKRPSETSVRQVVLEAGTYEHKSAALDLSGPLDDQGQFFYRLTGRLKDEQGEIDYFENKRQFIAPSLTWRPNDDTSLTLFAQYQKDKGVPEAQGLPASGTIWKNPNGKIDRDLFIGEPGVNKYNREQVAFGYELSHRLNDTWTLKQNARYAEVDDRYVAPLHGYRFVANPATGAMDQRYLQRFGVDWRQNNKVIGGITSPRPSSTLASSPTP
;
A
#
# COMPACT_ATOMS: atom_id res chain seq x y z
N MET A 1 -32.99 -15.28 27.87
CA MET A 1 -31.98 -16.27 27.43
C MET A 1 -30.62 -15.73 27.86
N PRO A 2 -29.83 -16.44 28.65
CA PRO A 2 -28.58 -15.90 29.19
C PRO A 2 -27.49 -15.88 28.12
N HIS A 3 -26.87 -14.73 27.95
CA HIS A 3 -25.70 -14.52 27.12
C HIS A 3 -24.48 -15.17 27.76
N HIS A 4 -23.94 -16.21 27.14
CA HIS A 4 -22.60 -16.71 27.46
C HIS A 4 -21.55 -15.82 26.83
N PRO A 5 -20.62 -15.24 27.59
CA PRO A 5 -19.56 -14.41 27.04
C PRO A 5 -18.45 -15.27 26.44
N ILE A 6 -18.17 -15.09 25.17
CA ILE A 6 -16.95 -15.58 24.52
C ILE A 6 -15.79 -14.66 24.96
N GLN A 7 -15.47 -14.66 26.24
CA GLN A 7 -14.43 -13.78 26.79
C GLN A 7 -13.02 -14.38 26.90
N PRO A 8 -12.76 -15.70 26.79
CA PRO A 8 -11.41 -16.18 27.09
C PRO A 8 -10.39 -15.98 25.98
N LEU A 9 -10.78 -16.02 24.70
CA LEU A 9 -9.80 -15.93 23.59
C LEU A 9 -9.27 -14.51 23.39
N ALA A 10 -10.15 -13.52 23.43
CA ALA A 10 -9.74 -12.11 23.26
C ALA A 10 -8.91 -11.61 24.46
N ARG A 11 -9.17 -12.14 25.68
CA ARG A 11 -8.34 -11.83 26.85
C ARG A 11 -7.01 -12.57 26.87
N ALA A 12 -6.93 -13.76 26.30
CA ALA A 12 -5.67 -14.50 26.17
C ALA A 12 -4.71 -13.80 25.18
N LEU A 13 -5.24 -13.31 24.05
CA LEU A 13 -4.44 -12.50 23.12
C LEU A 13 -4.01 -11.15 23.73
N ARG A 14 -4.83 -10.56 24.63
CA ARG A 14 -4.44 -9.33 25.35
C ARG A 14 -3.26 -9.53 26.30
N ARG A 15 -3.01 -10.73 26.81
CA ARG A 15 -1.94 -11.02 27.78
C ARG A 15 -0.70 -11.69 27.20
N GLY A 16 -0.79 -12.30 26.03
CA GLY A 16 0.28 -13.12 25.45
C GLY A 16 1.24 -12.42 24.49
N LEU A 17 0.93 -11.21 24.02
CA LEU A 17 1.74 -10.52 23.00
C LEU A 17 2.74 -9.48 23.57
N PHE A 18 2.91 -9.41 24.90
CA PHE A 18 3.94 -8.58 25.54
C PHE A 18 5.07 -9.45 26.09
N ILE A 19 5.80 -10.16 25.22
CA ILE A 19 7.14 -10.63 25.54
C ILE A 19 8.10 -9.71 24.82
N SER A 20 8.72 -8.88 25.64
CA SER A 20 9.81 -7.98 25.31
C SER A 20 11.00 -8.71 24.66
N VAL A 21 11.23 -8.47 23.39
CA VAL A 21 12.54 -8.67 22.79
C VAL A 21 13.19 -7.30 22.60
N LEU A 22 13.73 -6.77 23.68
CA LEU A 22 14.75 -5.73 23.63
C LEU A 22 16.11 -6.43 23.47
N ALA A 23 16.47 -6.78 22.25
CA ALA A 23 17.86 -7.07 21.93
C ALA A 23 18.57 -5.73 21.67
N THR A 24 19.42 -5.33 22.62
CA THR A 24 20.33 -4.20 22.45
C THR A 24 21.38 -4.58 21.40
N VAL A 25 21.22 -4.07 20.18
CA VAL A 25 22.27 -4.10 19.16
C VAL A 25 23.09 -2.81 19.32
N PRO A 26 24.41 -2.89 19.53
CA PRO A 26 25.24 -1.70 19.55
C PRO A 26 25.26 -1.07 18.14
N VAL A 27 24.74 0.13 18.00
CA VAL A 27 24.85 0.95 16.79
C VAL A 27 26.28 1.50 16.73
N VAL A 28 27.10 0.93 15.87
CA VAL A 28 28.37 1.53 15.45
C VAL A 28 28.03 2.51 14.33
N PRO A 29 28.34 3.80 14.43
CA PRO A 29 28.13 4.72 13.33
C PRO A 29 29.17 4.45 12.24
N THR A 30 28.79 3.76 11.18
CA THR A 30 29.55 3.75 9.94
C THR A 30 29.26 5.07 9.21
N MET A 31 30.26 5.91 9.10
CA MET A 31 30.25 7.06 8.21
C MET A 31 29.98 6.55 6.78
N VAL A 32 28.86 6.99 6.21
CA VAL A 32 28.58 6.86 4.79
C VAL A 32 29.51 7.85 4.08
N GLN A 33 30.62 7.33 3.57
CA GLN A 33 31.39 8.07 2.57
C GLN A 33 30.55 8.09 1.29
N ALA A 34 30.32 9.31 0.78
CA ALA A 34 29.81 9.52 -0.56
C ALA A 34 30.70 8.73 -1.53
N GLN A 35 30.12 7.77 -2.21
CA GLN A 35 30.79 6.98 -3.24
C GLN A 35 30.92 7.91 -4.46
N GLU A 36 32.09 8.56 -4.58
CA GLU A 36 32.53 9.11 -5.84
C GLU A 36 32.41 8.01 -6.91
N SER A 37 31.92 8.37 -8.09
CA SER A 37 31.84 7.49 -9.26
C SER A 37 33.12 6.69 -9.40
N ALA A 38 33.08 5.40 -9.09
CA ALA A 38 34.23 4.51 -9.23
C ALA A 38 34.64 4.53 -10.70
N GLY A 39 35.80 5.08 -10.98
CA GLY A 39 36.43 4.97 -12.30
C GLY A 39 36.46 3.49 -12.68
N GLU A 40 35.97 3.17 -13.88
CA GLU A 40 35.90 1.78 -14.37
C GLU A 40 37.28 1.11 -14.24
N ALA A 41 37.36 0.07 -13.43
CA ALA A 41 38.59 -0.62 -13.15
C ALA A 41 39.16 -1.28 -14.43
N LEU A 42 40.35 -0.86 -14.86
CA LEU A 42 41.03 -1.46 -15.99
C LEU A 42 41.42 -2.91 -15.66
N ARG A 43 40.92 -3.86 -16.45
CA ARG A 43 41.23 -5.28 -16.35
C ARG A 43 42.09 -5.75 -17.52
N GLN A 44 42.96 -6.73 -17.29
CA GLN A 44 43.76 -7.34 -18.33
C GLN A 44 42.97 -8.43 -19.06
N TYR A 45 42.85 -8.31 -20.38
CA TYR A 45 42.17 -9.28 -21.21
C TYR A 45 43.15 -9.93 -22.20
N ASN A 46 42.90 -11.21 -22.52
CA ASN A 46 43.56 -11.94 -23.58
C ASN A 46 42.53 -12.84 -24.29
N ILE A 47 41.76 -12.25 -25.17
CA ILE A 47 40.69 -12.91 -25.91
C ILE A 47 41.14 -12.99 -27.40
N PRO A 48 41.36 -14.17 -27.94
CA PRO A 48 41.80 -14.30 -29.34
C PRO A 48 40.68 -13.92 -30.33
N ALA A 49 41.08 -13.50 -31.52
CA ALA A 49 40.16 -13.31 -32.61
C ALA A 49 39.43 -14.62 -32.98
N GLY A 50 38.10 -14.53 -33.25
CA GLY A 50 37.30 -15.75 -33.48
C GLY A 50 35.82 -15.44 -33.70
N SER A 51 34.94 -16.41 -33.38
CA SER A 51 33.50 -16.17 -33.47
C SER A 51 33.09 -15.15 -32.41
N LEU A 52 32.18 -14.26 -32.75
CA LEU A 52 31.82 -13.12 -31.92
C LEU A 52 31.11 -13.58 -30.65
N ASP A 53 30.26 -14.59 -30.72
CA ASP A 53 29.57 -15.16 -29.54
C ASP A 53 30.55 -15.72 -28.50
N GLN A 54 31.58 -16.46 -28.94
CA GLN A 54 32.62 -16.99 -28.03
C GLN A 54 33.48 -15.89 -27.42
N ALA A 55 33.81 -14.85 -28.21
CA ALA A 55 34.60 -13.72 -27.72
C ALA A 55 33.82 -12.93 -26.64
N LEU A 56 32.52 -12.68 -26.85
CA LEU A 56 31.64 -12.00 -25.89
C LEU A 56 31.43 -12.82 -24.62
N ASN A 57 31.23 -14.14 -24.73
CA ASN A 57 31.10 -15.02 -23.56
C ASN A 57 32.38 -15.06 -22.70
N ARG A 58 33.57 -15.14 -23.35
CA ARG A 58 34.84 -15.07 -22.63
C ARG A 58 35.05 -13.73 -21.95
N PHE A 59 34.64 -12.64 -22.62
CA PHE A 59 34.73 -11.30 -22.04
C PHE A 59 33.81 -11.14 -20.83
N ALA A 60 32.56 -11.56 -20.93
CA ALA A 60 31.59 -11.49 -19.84
C ALA A 60 32.06 -12.27 -18.62
N SER A 61 32.61 -13.48 -18.84
CA SER A 61 33.21 -14.31 -17.76
C SER A 61 34.43 -13.66 -17.15
N ALA A 62 35.32 -13.06 -17.94
CA ALA A 62 36.56 -12.43 -17.45
C ALA A 62 36.27 -11.08 -16.74
N SER A 63 35.28 -10.34 -17.19
CA SER A 63 34.88 -9.06 -16.60
C SER A 63 33.91 -9.19 -15.41
N GLY A 64 33.23 -10.33 -15.30
CA GLY A 64 32.22 -10.56 -14.24
C GLY A 64 30.94 -9.74 -14.44
N ILE A 65 30.62 -9.38 -15.70
CA ILE A 65 29.43 -8.61 -16.02
C ILE A 65 28.29 -9.50 -16.51
N LEU A 66 27.07 -9.04 -16.30
CA LEU A 66 25.90 -9.60 -16.99
C LEU A 66 25.85 -9.00 -18.40
N LEU A 67 26.01 -9.86 -19.42
CA LEU A 67 25.95 -9.47 -20.83
C LEU A 67 24.83 -10.22 -21.53
N SER A 68 23.82 -9.50 -21.99
CA SER A 68 22.71 -10.05 -22.78
C SER A 68 23.01 -9.90 -24.27
N VAL A 69 23.01 -11.03 -24.99
CA VAL A 69 23.29 -11.06 -26.43
C VAL A 69 22.29 -11.98 -27.11
N ASP A 70 21.63 -11.48 -28.15
CA ASP A 70 20.80 -12.32 -29.01
C ASP A 70 21.70 -13.13 -29.94
N ALA A 71 21.61 -14.46 -29.88
CA ALA A 71 22.37 -15.38 -30.72
C ALA A 71 22.17 -15.15 -32.22
N ALA A 72 20.99 -14.64 -32.61
CA ALA A 72 20.71 -14.29 -34.02
C ALA A 72 21.57 -13.11 -34.52
N LEU A 73 21.91 -12.16 -33.63
CA LEU A 73 22.73 -10.99 -33.98
C LEU A 73 24.22 -11.34 -34.15
N THR A 74 24.71 -12.34 -33.43
CA THR A 74 26.13 -12.74 -33.42
C THR A 74 26.43 -13.89 -34.37
N SER A 75 25.40 -14.59 -34.84
CA SER A 75 25.54 -15.74 -35.76
C SER A 75 26.30 -15.37 -37.02
N GLY A 76 27.37 -16.10 -37.33
CA GLY A 76 28.21 -15.88 -38.49
C GLY A 76 29.16 -14.66 -38.43
N LYS A 77 29.14 -13.89 -37.36
CA LYS A 77 30.00 -12.72 -37.17
C LYS A 77 31.31 -13.09 -36.45
N ARG A 78 32.34 -12.30 -36.72
CA ARG A 78 33.68 -12.50 -36.14
C ARG A 78 34.08 -11.29 -35.28
N SER A 79 34.82 -11.54 -34.23
CA SER A 79 35.48 -10.53 -33.40
C SER A 79 36.97 -10.44 -33.69
N PRO A 80 37.55 -9.24 -33.70
CA PRO A 80 39.02 -9.08 -33.83
C PRO A 80 39.79 -9.58 -32.59
N GLY A 81 39.08 -9.92 -31.50
CA GLY A 81 39.68 -10.26 -30.24
C GLY A 81 40.03 -9.04 -29.39
N LEU A 82 40.57 -9.28 -28.17
CA LEU A 82 40.92 -8.22 -27.24
C LEU A 82 42.16 -8.59 -26.48
N GLN A 83 43.26 -7.83 -26.63
CA GLN A 83 44.50 -8.01 -25.88
C GLN A 83 44.92 -6.70 -25.24
N GLY A 84 45.15 -6.71 -23.93
CA GLY A 84 45.59 -5.52 -23.18
C GLY A 84 44.70 -5.20 -22.00
N ARG A 85 44.89 -4.00 -21.45
CA ARG A 85 44.14 -3.49 -20.31
C ARG A 85 43.03 -2.58 -20.79
N TYR A 86 41.78 -2.93 -20.52
CA TYR A 86 40.60 -2.19 -20.94
C TYR A 86 39.61 -2.04 -19.76
N ALA A 87 38.87 -0.95 -19.76
CA ALA A 87 37.62 -0.82 -19.03
C ALA A 87 36.52 -1.62 -19.75
N THR A 88 35.42 -1.91 -19.08
CA THR A 88 34.36 -2.79 -19.60
C THR A 88 33.72 -2.26 -20.89
N GLY A 89 33.36 -0.98 -20.95
CA GLY A 89 32.75 -0.36 -22.13
C GLY A 89 33.66 -0.39 -23.35
N PRO A 90 34.88 0.21 -23.30
CA PRO A 90 35.86 0.18 -24.38
C PRO A 90 36.28 -1.22 -24.80
N GLY A 91 36.33 -2.19 -23.87
CA GLY A 91 36.61 -3.59 -24.18
C GLY A 91 35.53 -4.25 -25.03
N LEU A 92 34.26 -3.98 -24.75
CA LEU A 92 33.13 -4.44 -25.56
C LEU A 92 33.11 -3.77 -26.95
N GLU A 93 33.35 -2.48 -27.03
CA GLU A 93 33.43 -1.75 -28.32
C GLU A 93 34.51 -2.36 -29.22
N GLN A 94 35.68 -2.67 -28.69
CA GLN A 94 36.76 -3.29 -29.44
C GLN A 94 36.41 -4.70 -29.95
N LEU A 95 35.71 -5.51 -29.12
CA LEU A 95 35.26 -6.86 -29.51
C LEU A 95 34.18 -6.81 -30.60
N LEU A 96 33.34 -5.77 -30.60
CA LEU A 96 32.26 -5.54 -31.57
C LEU A 96 32.71 -4.82 -32.81
N ALA A 97 33.95 -4.34 -32.89
CA ALA A 97 34.46 -3.59 -34.02
C ALA A 97 34.26 -4.36 -35.34
N GLY A 98 33.65 -3.69 -36.35
CA GLY A 98 33.37 -4.26 -37.66
C GLY A 98 32.18 -5.23 -37.71
N SER A 99 31.49 -5.50 -36.64
CA SER A 99 30.34 -6.41 -36.61
C SER A 99 28.99 -5.74 -36.92
N GLY A 100 28.94 -4.38 -36.96
CA GLY A 100 27.68 -3.62 -37.08
C GLY A 100 26.82 -3.69 -35.80
N LEU A 101 27.42 -4.00 -34.66
CA LEU A 101 26.77 -4.08 -33.37
C LEU A 101 27.37 -3.07 -32.40
N VAL A 102 26.58 -2.62 -31.40
CA VAL A 102 27.03 -1.74 -30.32
C VAL A 102 26.65 -2.34 -28.98
N ALA A 103 27.46 -2.05 -27.96
CA ALA A 103 27.17 -2.39 -26.57
C ALA A 103 26.48 -1.22 -25.89
N MET A 104 25.41 -1.49 -25.16
CA MET A 104 24.66 -0.53 -24.37
C MET A 104 24.64 -0.93 -22.91
N GLN A 105 24.96 0.00 -22.03
CA GLN A 105 24.91 -0.20 -20.57
C GLN A 105 23.52 0.18 -20.03
N SER A 106 22.97 -0.65 -19.16
CA SER A 106 21.71 -0.42 -18.45
C SER A 106 21.88 -0.72 -16.95
N ALA A 107 20.90 -0.37 -16.16
CA ALA A 107 20.93 -0.62 -14.70
C ALA A 107 21.06 -2.12 -14.32
N GLY A 108 20.75 -3.04 -15.26
CA GLY A 108 20.84 -4.50 -15.07
C GLY A 108 22.06 -5.18 -15.73
N GLY A 109 22.95 -4.43 -16.37
CA GLY A 109 24.11 -5.00 -17.08
C GLY A 109 24.32 -4.42 -18.48
N TRP A 110 24.96 -5.19 -19.36
CA TRP A 110 25.26 -4.79 -20.74
C TRP A 110 24.41 -5.58 -21.76
N SER A 111 24.03 -4.93 -22.87
CA SER A 111 23.31 -5.57 -23.98
C SER A 111 23.98 -5.22 -25.32
N VAL A 112 23.89 -6.13 -26.29
CA VAL A 112 24.43 -5.93 -27.66
C VAL A 112 23.27 -5.75 -28.62
N GLN A 113 23.35 -4.69 -29.48
CA GLN A 113 22.29 -4.30 -30.40
C GLN A 113 22.89 -4.00 -31.81
N ALA A 114 22.03 -4.08 -32.86
CA ALA A 114 22.44 -3.74 -34.21
C ALA A 114 22.39 -2.22 -34.47
N ILE A 115 23.35 -1.68 -35.22
CA ILE A 115 23.33 -0.30 -35.70
C ILE A 115 22.47 -0.27 -36.96
N SER A 116 21.39 0.55 -36.98
CA SER A 116 20.61 0.81 -38.19
C SER A 116 21.37 1.76 -39.11
N GLY A 117 21.30 1.54 -40.44
CA GLY A 117 22.10 2.26 -41.41
C GLY A 117 21.82 3.76 -41.59
N ASP A 118 20.86 4.33 -40.82
CA ASP A 118 20.53 5.78 -40.79
C ASP A 118 21.12 6.49 -39.56
N GLY A 119 21.96 5.80 -38.75
CA GLY A 119 22.52 6.35 -37.54
C GLY A 119 21.53 6.40 -36.34
N SER A 120 20.29 5.95 -36.51
CA SER A 120 19.32 5.79 -35.43
C SER A 120 19.51 4.43 -34.78
N VAL A 121 19.59 4.41 -33.44
CA VAL A 121 19.54 3.18 -32.67
C VAL A 121 18.10 2.69 -32.70
N GLN A 122 17.79 1.72 -33.57
CA GLN A 122 16.51 1.03 -33.48
C GLN A 122 16.54 0.17 -32.24
N LEU A 123 15.87 0.66 -31.18
CA LEU A 123 15.56 -0.15 -30.01
C LEU A 123 14.67 -1.30 -30.51
N GLY A 124 15.27 -2.44 -30.82
CA GLY A 124 14.53 -3.68 -30.98
C GLY A 124 13.62 -3.82 -29.78
N ALA A 125 12.35 -4.18 -29.97
CA ALA A 125 11.44 -4.44 -28.87
C ALA A 125 12.17 -5.37 -27.89
N THR A 126 12.68 -4.82 -26.80
CA THR A 126 13.30 -5.58 -25.73
C THR A 126 12.17 -6.41 -25.16
N ARG A 127 12.02 -7.65 -25.63
CA ARG A 127 11.32 -8.65 -24.85
C ARG A 127 12.15 -8.78 -23.57
N ILE A 128 11.79 -8.01 -22.56
CA ILE A 128 12.17 -8.26 -21.19
C ILE A 128 11.47 -9.56 -20.82
N SER A 129 12.10 -10.68 -21.12
CA SER A 129 11.82 -11.95 -20.49
C SER A 129 12.59 -12.04 -19.16
N ALA A 130 12.51 -10.97 -18.35
CA ALA A 130 12.32 -11.18 -16.94
C ALA A 130 10.93 -11.80 -16.86
N GLN A 131 10.76 -12.95 -16.24
CA GLN A 131 9.48 -13.33 -15.67
C GLN A 131 9.18 -12.27 -14.61
N GLN A 132 8.77 -11.07 -15.03
CA GLN A 132 8.00 -10.17 -14.21
C GLN A 132 6.78 -11.01 -13.86
N ALA A 133 6.65 -11.35 -12.57
CA ALA A 133 5.46 -12.01 -12.09
C ALA A 133 4.30 -11.18 -12.64
N GLN A 134 3.53 -11.78 -13.55
CA GLN A 134 2.51 -11.07 -14.30
C GLN A 134 1.61 -10.40 -13.27
N GLU A 135 1.47 -9.05 -13.33
CA GLU A 135 0.61 -8.33 -12.42
C GLU A 135 -0.76 -9.03 -12.35
N ASN A 136 -1.26 -9.25 -11.17
CA ASN A 136 -2.61 -9.75 -10.94
C ASN A 136 -3.40 -8.76 -10.09
N ALA A 137 -4.72 -8.85 -10.17
CA ALA A 137 -5.63 -7.91 -9.52
C ALA A 137 -5.57 -7.90 -7.98
N TRP A 138 -4.93 -8.87 -7.35
CA TRP A 138 -4.81 -8.99 -5.89
C TRP A 138 -3.37 -8.87 -5.38
N GLY A 139 -2.40 -8.93 -6.28
CA GLY A 139 -0.97 -8.88 -5.96
C GLY A 139 -0.38 -7.48 -5.97
N PRO A 140 0.93 -7.40 -5.73
CA PRO A 140 1.66 -6.16 -5.79
C PRO A 140 1.64 -5.55 -7.19
N VAL A 141 1.70 -4.21 -7.23
CA VAL A 141 1.90 -3.43 -8.45
C VAL A 141 3.30 -2.87 -8.44
N ASP A 142 4.04 -3.06 -9.53
CA ASP A 142 5.34 -2.42 -9.69
C ASP A 142 5.14 -0.95 -10.10
N GLY A 143 5.56 -0.04 -9.21
CA GLY A 143 5.39 1.41 -9.41
C GLY A 143 3.99 1.94 -9.11
N ILE A 144 3.60 3.01 -9.81
CA ILE A 144 2.38 3.78 -9.55
C ILE A 144 1.24 3.52 -10.54
N VAL A 145 1.45 2.69 -11.56
CA VAL A 145 0.46 2.40 -12.60
C VAL A 145 0.06 0.94 -12.55
N ALA A 146 -1.18 0.69 -12.15
CA ALA A 146 -1.77 -0.64 -12.20
C ALA A 146 -2.40 -0.90 -13.57
N THR A 147 -2.35 -2.14 -14.03
CA THR A 147 -2.91 -2.57 -15.32
C THR A 147 -4.13 -3.49 -15.15
N ARG A 148 -4.34 -4.04 -13.95
CA ARG A 148 -5.39 -5.03 -13.66
C ARG A 148 -6.18 -4.69 -12.40
N SER A 149 -7.44 -5.10 -12.35
CA SER A 149 -8.32 -4.95 -11.18
C SER A 149 -9.36 -6.06 -11.12
N ALA A 150 -9.75 -6.44 -9.90
CA ALA A 150 -10.87 -7.35 -9.66
C ALA A 150 -12.13 -6.63 -9.14
N THR A 151 -12.07 -5.36 -8.84
CA THR A 151 -13.18 -4.63 -8.20
C THR A 151 -14.39 -4.53 -9.12
N GLY A 152 -14.17 -4.24 -10.41
CA GLY A 152 -15.25 -4.07 -11.39
C GLY A 152 -15.80 -5.37 -11.98
N SER A 153 -15.01 -6.45 -11.99
CA SER A 153 -15.39 -7.71 -12.64
C SER A 153 -15.48 -8.90 -11.69
N LYS A 154 -14.90 -8.76 -10.49
CA LYS A 154 -14.65 -9.87 -9.53
C LYS A 154 -13.68 -10.94 -10.07
N THR A 155 -13.08 -10.69 -11.23
CA THR A 155 -12.07 -11.56 -11.86
C THR A 155 -10.78 -10.78 -12.06
N ASP A 156 -9.68 -11.47 -12.35
CA ASP A 156 -8.44 -10.83 -12.75
C ASP A 156 -8.57 -10.31 -14.18
N ALA A 157 -8.97 -9.07 -14.34
CA ALA A 157 -9.22 -8.44 -15.62
C ALA A 157 -8.30 -7.25 -15.88
N ALA A 158 -7.92 -7.04 -17.13
CA ALA A 158 -7.21 -5.83 -17.52
C ALA A 158 -8.12 -4.61 -17.36
N LEU A 159 -7.60 -3.51 -16.81
CA LEU A 159 -8.38 -2.29 -16.61
C LEU A 159 -9.01 -1.76 -17.89
N VAL A 160 -8.34 -1.94 -19.03
CA VAL A 160 -8.83 -1.50 -20.35
C VAL A 160 -10.04 -2.32 -20.85
N GLU A 161 -10.27 -3.52 -20.30
CA GLU A 161 -11.38 -4.40 -20.65
C GLU A 161 -12.60 -4.19 -19.74
N ILE A 162 -12.46 -3.45 -18.64
CA ILE A 162 -13.53 -3.22 -17.68
C ILE A 162 -14.35 -2.00 -18.12
N PRO A 163 -15.65 -2.15 -18.45
CA PRO A 163 -16.48 -1.04 -18.95
C PRO A 163 -16.93 -0.09 -17.82
N GLN A 164 -16.05 0.19 -16.86
CA GLN A 164 -16.28 1.07 -15.72
C GLN A 164 -15.02 1.88 -15.42
N THR A 165 -15.19 3.08 -14.86
CA THR A 165 -14.06 3.90 -14.46
C THR A 165 -13.51 3.41 -13.12
N ILE A 166 -12.30 2.87 -13.13
CA ILE A 166 -11.57 2.45 -11.94
C ILE A 166 -10.27 3.26 -11.85
N ASN A 167 -10.05 3.91 -10.70
CA ASN A 167 -8.76 4.48 -10.35
C ASN A 167 -8.08 3.56 -9.33
N VAL A 168 -6.81 3.25 -9.55
CA VAL A 168 -6.02 2.43 -8.64
C VAL A 168 -4.92 3.30 -8.05
N ILE A 169 -4.86 3.36 -6.73
CA ILE A 169 -3.80 4.01 -5.95
C ILE A 169 -2.94 2.87 -5.39
N THR A 170 -1.70 2.76 -5.87
CA THR A 170 -0.78 1.66 -5.51
C THR A 170 -0.10 1.90 -4.16
N ALA A 171 0.49 0.85 -3.56
CA ALA A 171 1.31 0.98 -2.34
C ALA A 171 2.46 1.98 -2.54
N ALA A 172 3.07 2.01 -3.73
CA ALA A 172 4.11 2.98 -4.08
C ALA A 172 3.58 4.42 -4.05
N GLU A 173 2.38 4.66 -4.57
CA GLU A 173 1.74 5.96 -4.57
C GLU A 173 1.29 6.39 -3.15
N ILE A 174 0.73 5.49 -2.35
CA ILE A 174 0.40 5.72 -0.93
C ILE A 174 1.66 6.17 -0.17
N LYS A 175 2.78 5.47 -0.38
CA LYS A 175 4.07 5.79 0.22
C LYS A 175 4.61 7.13 -0.26
N ALA A 176 4.62 7.40 -1.57
CA ALA A 176 5.14 8.64 -2.16
C ALA A 176 4.37 9.88 -1.66
N ARG A 177 3.07 9.74 -1.40
CA ARG A 177 2.22 10.80 -0.84
C ARG A 177 2.34 10.94 0.67
N GLY A 178 2.96 9.98 1.36
CA GLY A 178 3.02 9.96 2.83
C GLY A 178 1.64 9.82 3.49
N ALA A 179 0.68 9.17 2.82
CA ALA A 179 -0.69 9.08 3.30
C ALA A 179 -0.79 8.30 4.61
N GLN A 180 -1.39 8.92 5.64
CA GLN A 180 -1.54 8.37 6.98
C GLN A 180 -2.93 7.75 7.23
N SER A 181 -3.86 7.92 6.30
CA SER A 181 -5.21 7.33 6.30
C SER A 181 -5.64 6.98 4.88
N VAL A 182 -6.67 6.13 4.75
CA VAL A 182 -7.27 5.82 3.46
C VAL A 182 -7.86 7.08 2.82
N THR A 183 -8.51 7.92 3.61
CA THR A 183 -9.06 9.20 3.13
C THR A 183 -7.96 10.09 2.53
N GLN A 184 -6.80 10.22 3.18
CA GLN A 184 -5.67 10.99 2.62
C GLN A 184 -5.14 10.40 1.31
N ALA A 185 -5.06 9.08 1.20
CA ALA A 185 -4.64 8.43 -0.03
C ALA A 185 -5.57 8.75 -1.22
N LEU A 186 -6.85 8.98 -0.94
CA LEU A 186 -7.89 9.24 -1.95
C LEU A 186 -7.96 10.71 -2.44
N LEU A 187 -7.36 11.69 -1.73
CA LEU A 187 -7.53 13.12 -2.00
C LEU A 187 -7.13 13.57 -3.41
N TYR A 188 -6.18 12.89 -4.04
CA TYR A 188 -5.76 13.20 -5.42
C TYR A 188 -6.53 12.42 -6.48
N THR A 189 -7.52 11.62 -6.07
CA THR A 189 -8.38 10.89 -7.01
C THR A 189 -9.51 11.80 -7.49
N PRO A 190 -9.66 12.05 -8.79
CA PRO A 190 -10.70 12.94 -9.32
C PRO A 190 -12.10 12.52 -8.84
N GLY A 191 -12.88 13.48 -8.32
CA GLY A 191 -14.21 13.25 -7.79
C GLY A 191 -14.27 12.66 -6.38
N MET A 192 -13.13 12.47 -5.71
CA MET A 192 -13.07 12.09 -4.30
C MET A 192 -12.78 13.30 -3.41
N SER A 193 -13.32 13.30 -2.21
CA SER A 193 -13.01 14.28 -1.17
C SER A 193 -13.03 13.62 0.22
N ALA A 194 -12.52 14.34 1.22
CA ALA A 194 -12.42 13.86 2.60
C ALA A 194 -13.76 13.80 3.37
N GLY A 195 -14.88 14.18 2.72
CA GLY A 195 -16.16 14.26 3.41
C GLY A 195 -16.26 15.45 4.37
N GLY A 196 -17.22 15.38 5.31
CA GLY A 196 -17.55 16.50 6.20
C GLY A 196 -16.54 16.78 7.32
N PHE A 197 -15.67 15.83 7.62
CA PHE A 197 -14.76 15.94 8.78
C PHE A 197 -13.31 16.26 8.42
N SER A 198 -12.99 16.53 7.16
CA SER A 198 -11.60 16.75 6.71
C SER A 198 -10.73 15.47 6.77
N ASP A 199 -9.65 15.47 6.01
CA ASP A 199 -8.62 14.44 6.00
C ASP A 199 -7.75 14.41 7.27
N ARG A 200 -7.81 15.48 8.07
CA ARG A 200 -7.07 15.59 9.35
C ARG A 200 -7.75 14.87 10.49
N VAL A 201 -9.07 14.71 10.44
CA VAL A 201 -9.82 13.99 11.48
C VAL A 201 -9.64 12.49 11.30
N LYS A 202 -8.65 11.93 11.97
CA LYS A 202 -8.28 10.51 11.88
C LYS A 202 -9.23 9.56 12.59
N LEU A 203 -10.33 10.05 13.12
CA LEU A 203 -11.38 9.23 13.76
C LEU A 203 -12.16 8.40 12.75
N PHE A 204 -12.31 8.91 11.51
CA PHE A 204 -13.20 8.36 10.50
C PHE A 204 -12.52 8.33 9.14
N ASP A 205 -12.69 7.23 8.42
CA ASP A 205 -12.46 7.17 7.00
C ASP A 205 -13.82 7.26 6.31
N GLU A 206 -14.29 8.48 6.04
CA GLU A 206 -15.59 8.76 5.41
C GLU A 206 -15.41 9.54 4.10
N PRO A 207 -14.75 8.97 3.08
CA PRO A 207 -14.57 9.67 1.82
C PRO A 207 -15.92 9.90 1.13
N THR A 208 -15.98 10.98 0.36
CA THR A 208 -17.11 11.32 -0.48
C THR A 208 -16.74 11.11 -1.93
N SER A 209 -17.58 10.45 -2.71
CA SER A 209 -17.40 10.24 -4.14
C SER A 209 -18.50 10.96 -4.93
N ARG A 210 -18.11 11.87 -5.82
CA ARG A 210 -19.03 12.64 -6.69
C ARG A 210 -20.18 13.30 -5.92
N GLY A 211 -19.90 13.77 -4.69
CA GLY A 211 -20.88 14.40 -3.80
C GLY A 211 -21.75 13.43 -2.98
N PHE A 212 -21.63 12.13 -3.19
CA PHE A 212 -22.33 11.12 -2.39
C PHE A 212 -21.49 10.74 -1.17
N SER A 213 -22.06 10.89 0.03
CA SER A 213 -21.40 10.61 1.31
C SER A 213 -22.31 9.76 2.20
N PRO A 214 -21.71 8.82 2.96
CA PRO A 214 -20.36 8.33 2.90
C PRO A 214 -20.19 7.33 1.75
N THR A 215 -19.01 7.31 1.09
CA THR A 215 -18.72 6.31 0.06
C THR A 215 -18.50 4.93 0.70
N PRO A 216 -19.19 3.87 0.24
CA PRO A 216 -19.02 2.53 0.78
C PRO A 216 -17.57 2.04 0.66
N LEU A 217 -17.02 1.55 1.78
CA LEU A 217 -15.69 1.00 1.88
C LEU A 217 -15.74 -0.53 1.87
N TYR A 218 -14.81 -1.12 1.15
CA TYR A 218 -14.62 -2.58 1.07
C TYR A 218 -13.16 -2.92 1.41
N LEU A 219 -12.95 -4.06 2.03
CA LEU A 219 -11.64 -4.66 2.23
C LEU A 219 -11.65 -6.07 1.65
N ASP A 220 -10.78 -6.31 0.66
CA ASP A 220 -10.69 -7.56 -0.08
C ASP A 220 -12.04 -8.02 -0.67
N GLY A 221 -12.83 -7.04 -1.14
CA GLY A 221 -14.15 -7.26 -1.73
C GLY A 221 -15.29 -7.48 -0.74
N LEU A 222 -15.04 -7.50 0.58
CA LEU A 222 -16.04 -7.55 1.63
C LEU A 222 -16.40 -6.15 2.10
N HIS A 223 -17.69 -5.84 2.16
CA HIS A 223 -18.19 -4.56 2.64
C HIS A 223 -17.78 -4.32 4.10
N LEU A 224 -17.24 -3.15 4.38
CA LEU A 224 -17.00 -2.67 5.73
C LEU A 224 -18.22 -1.85 6.17
N PRO A 225 -19.00 -2.35 7.13
CA PRO A 225 -20.17 -1.61 7.58
C PRO A 225 -19.76 -0.31 8.24
N TYR A 226 -20.57 0.72 8.04
CA TYR A 226 -20.47 1.93 8.84
C TYR A 226 -20.88 1.62 10.27
N GLY A 227 -20.14 2.18 11.23
CA GLY A 227 -20.62 2.26 12.59
C GLY A 227 -21.95 3.03 12.61
N GLY A 228 -22.94 2.51 13.28
CA GLY A 228 -24.27 3.13 13.36
C GLY A 228 -24.20 4.56 13.90
N GLY A 229 -24.60 5.54 13.10
CA GLY A 229 -24.69 6.95 13.47
C GLY A 229 -23.33 7.64 13.56
N SER A 230 -22.98 8.32 12.53
CA SER A 230 -21.98 9.38 12.34
C SER A 230 -20.56 9.27 12.96
N THR A 231 -20.19 8.32 13.79
CA THR A 231 -18.99 8.57 14.59
C THR A 231 -18.09 7.41 14.98
N GLY A 232 -18.47 6.16 14.84
CA GLY A 232 -17.58 5.13 15.35
C GLY A 232 -17.97 3.71 14.97
N GLY A 233 -17.09 2.75 15.32
CA GLY A 233 -17.35 1.33 15.16
C GLY A 233 -17.09 0.77 13.76
N ALA A 234 -16.71 1.60 12.78
CA ALA A 234 -16.18 1.12 11.51
C ALA A 234 -14.72 0.69 11.65
N LEU A 235 -14.34 -0.38 10.95
CA LEU A 235 -12.96 -0.82 10.90
C LEU A 235 -12.11 0.23 10.17
N GLN A 236 -11.10 0.78 10.84
CA GLN A 236 -10.09 1.64 10.21
C GLN A 236 -8.95 0.80 9.63
N ILE A 237 -8.58 1.07 8.41
CA ILE A 237 -7.54 0.32 7.73
C ILE A 237 -6.23 1.12 7.75
N GLU A 238 -5.15 0.48 8.22
CA GLU A 238 -3.80 1.03 8.14
C GLU A 238 -3.31 0.98 6.69
N PRO A 239 -3.03 2.14 6.03
CA PRO A 239 -2.65 2.16 4.62
C PRO A 239 -1.38 1.36 4.30
N TYR A 240 -0.46 1.25 5.24
CA TYR A 240 0.77 0.46 5.08
C TYR A 240 0.51 -1.03 4.87
N SER A 241 -0.65 -1.53 5.32
CA SER A 241 -1.06 -2.93 5.12
C SER A 241 -1.67 -3.22 3.74
N LEU A 242 -1.81 -2.21 2.89
CA LEU A 242 -2.48 -2.34 1.59
C LEU A 242 -1.48 -2.47 0.44
N GLU A 243 -1.82 -3.31 -0.52
CA GLU A 243 -1.17 -3.35 -1.84
C GLU A 243 -1.69 -2.22 -2.73
N ARG A 244 -3.00 -1.94 -2.65
CA ARG A 244 -3.64 -0.90 -3.44
C ARG A 244 -4.99 -0.49 -2.86
N ILE A 245 -5.47 0.67 -3.30
CA ILE A 245 -6.83 1.14 -3.08
C ILE A 245 -7.46 1.34 -4.46
N GLU A 246 -8.62 0.75 -4.70
CA GLU A 246 -9.33 0.80 -5.97
C GLU A 246 -10.63 1.59 -5.81
N VAL A 247 -10.81 2.64 -6.60
CA VAL A 247 -11.99 3.49 -6.60
C VAL A 247 -12.80 3.19 -7.86
N LEU A 248 -13.87 2.44 -7.72
CA LEU A 248 -14.85 2.20 -8.77
C LEU A 248 -15.87 3.34 -8.74
N LYS A 249 -15.99 4.09 -9.82
CA LYS A 249 -16.85 5.27 -9.92
C LYS A 249 -18.15 4.95 -10.64
N GLY A 250 -19.25 5.41 -10.08
CA GLY A 250 -20.58 5.19 -10.62
C GLY A 250 -21.29 3.97 -10.00
N PRO A 251 -22.46 3.56 -10.51
CA PRO A 251 -23.25 2.48 -9.95
C PRO A 251 -22.48 1.16 -9.94
N ALA A 252 -22.34 0.53 -8.76
CA ALA A 252 -21.62 -0.72 -8.56
C ALA A 252 -22.52 -1.84 -8.00
N SER A 253 -23.81 -1.62 -7.90
CA SER A 253 -24.77 -2.49 -7.18
C SER A 253 -24.84 -3.91 -7.73
N VAL A 254 -24.63 -4.09 -9.03
CA VAL A 254 -24.73 -5.43 -9.67
C VAL A 254 -23.76 -6.44 -9.07
N LEU A 255 -22.54 -6.00 -8.77
CA LEU A 255 -21.47 -6.89 -8.27
C LEU A 255 -21.11 -6.66 -6.79
N SER A 256 -21.59 -5.57 -6.22
CA SER A 256 -21.18 -5.13 -4.87
C SER A 256 -22.38 -4.92 -3.93
N GLY A 257 -23.60 -5.28 -4.36
CA GLY A 257 -24.79 -5.16 -3.53
C GLY A 257 -25.31 -3.72 -3.40
N HIS A 258 -25.98 -3.41 -2.28
CA HIS A 258 -26.55 -2.09 -2.04
C HIS A 258 -25.45 -1.04 -1.89
N ASN A 259 -25.37 -0.12 -2.85
CA ASN A 259 -24.36 0.93 -2.90
C ASN A 259 -24.95 2.27 -3.35
N GLN A 260 -24.22 3.35 -3.07
CA GLN A 260 -24.56 4.69 -3.52
C GLN A 260 -24.14 4.94 -4.98
N PRO A 261 -24.80 5.87 -5.70
CA PRO A 261 -24.45 6.18 -7.08
C PRO A 261 -23.04 6.72 -7.29
N GLY A 262 -22.40 7.21 -6.25
CA GLY A 262 -21.02 7.72 -6.29
C GLY A 262 -19.96 6.65 -6.61
N GLY A 263 -20.27 5.39 -6.29
CA GLY A 263 -19.34 4.27 -6.45
C GLY A 263 -18.90 3.67 -5.12
N ILE A 264 -17.77 2.94 -5.15
CA ILE A 264 -17.19 2.26 -3.99
C ILE A 264 -15.67 2.46 -3.93
N VAL A 265 -15.12 2.31 -2.73
CA VAL A 265 -13.67 2.18 -2.50
C VAL A 265 -13.38 0.78 -2.01
N ASN A 266 -12.58 0.03 -2.75
CA ASN A 266 -12.12 -1.30 -2.36
C ASN A 266 -10.62 -1.27 -2.04
N MET A 267 -10.26 -1.68 -0.85
CA MET A 267 -8.90 -1.81 -0.37
C MET A 267 -8.45 -3.25 -0.53
N VAL A 268 -7.24 -3.45 -1.03
CA VAL A 268 -6.65 -4.78 -1.24
C VAL A 268 -5.50 -4.95 -0.27
N SER A 269 -5.62 -5.93 0.63
CA SER A 269 -4.61 -6.22 1.65
C SER A 269 -3.35 -6.80 1.03
N LYS A 270 -2.20 -6.53 1.63
CA LYS A 270 -0.95 -7.22 1.33
C LYS A 270 -1.07 -8.70 1.63
N ARG A 271 -0.69 -9.54 0.67
CA ARG A 271 -0.75 -11.00 0.75
C ARG A 271 0.65 -11.63 0.83
N PRO A 272 0.78 -12.84 1.40
CA PRO A 272 2.00 -13.63 1.29
C PRO A 272 2.46 -13.75 -0.16
N SER A 273 3.78 -13.64 -0.37
CA SER A 273 4.42 -13.62 -1.69
C SER A 273 5.45 -14.74 -1.80
N GLU A 274 5.60 -15.30 -2.99
CA GLU A 274 6.69 -16.23 -3.33
C GLU A 274 8.04 -15.52 -3.29
N THR A 275 8.06 -14.24 -3.67
CA THR A 275 9.25 -13.40 -3.58
C THR A 275 9.43 -12.91 -2.15
N SER A 276 10.63 -13.09 -1.60
CA SER A 276 10.95 -12.60 -0.26
C SER A 276 10.92 -11.08 -0.19
N VAL A 277 10.15 -10.55 0.74
CA VAL A 277 10.11 -9.12 1.10
C VAL A 277 10.75 -8.97 2.48
N ARG A 278 11.68 -8.04 2.62
CA ARG A 278 12.33 -7.69 3.89
C ARG A 278 12.50 -6.19 3.96
N GLN A 279 11.50 -5.51 4.49
CA GLN A 279 11.47 -4.05 4.54
C GLN A 279 11.30 -3.58 5.98
N VAL A 280 12.11 -2.61 6.39
CA VAL A 280 11.92 -1.80 7.59
C VAL A 280 11.92 -0.34 7.16
N VAL A 281 10.94 0.42 7.62
CA VAL A 281 10.79 1.83 7.31
C VAL A 281 10.80 2.59 8.63
N LEU A 282 11.68 3.58 8.74
CA LEU A 282 11.72 4.51 9.86
C LEU A 282 11.40 5.90 9.32
N GLU A 283 10.48 6.58 9.98
CA GLU A 283 10.03 7.92 9.57
C GLU A 283 10.12 8.86 10.76
N ALA A 284 10.58 10.08 10.48
CA ALA A 284 10.53 11.19 11.41
C ALA A 284 10.10 12.46 10.66
N GLY A 285 9.36 13.33 11.33
CA GLY A 285 8.80 14.52 10.68
C GLY A 285 8.45 15.62 11.66
N THR A 286 7.79 16.64 11.14
CA THR A 286 7.23 17.73 11.93
C THR A 286 6.19 17.21 12.93
N TYR A 287 5.89 18.04 13.96
CA TYR A 287 4.95 17.66 15.02
C TYR A 287 5.35 16.37 15.75
N GLU A 288 6.63 16.21 16.02
CA GLU A 288 7.20 15.03 16.68
C GLU A 288 6.79 13.68 16.04
N HIS A 289 6.43 13.69 14.77
CA HIS A 289 6.08 12.46 14.08
C HIS A 289 7.25 11.48 14.09
N LYS A 290 7.00 10.29 14.60
CA LYS A 290 7.93 9.15 14.64
C LYS A 290 7.17 7.89 14.29
N SER A 291 7.68 7.12 13.36
CA SER A 291 7.05 5.87 12.92
C SER A 291 8.11 4.83 12.60
N ALA A 292 7.81 3.59 12.96
CA ALA A 292 8.56 2.42 12.55
C ALA A 292 7.60 1.42 11.94
N ALA A 293 7.89 0.94 10.74
CA ALA A 293 7.07 -0.06 10.06
C ALA A 293 7.94 -1.20 9.55
N LEU A 294 7.36 -2.40 9.48
CA LEU A 294 8.00 -3.60 8.95
C LEU A 294 7.05 -4.31 7.96
N ASP A 295 7.66 -4.92 6.95
CA ASP A 295 6.99 -5.78 5.98
C ASP A 295 7.91 -6.95 5.63
N LEU A 296 7.53 -8.13 6.09
CA LEU A 296 8.28 -9.37 5.91
C LEU A 296 7.39 -10.37 5.19
N SER A 297 7.86 -10.97 4.12
CA SER A 297 7.12 -12.00 3.37
C SER A 297 8.09 -12.98 2.72
N GLY A 298 7.63 -14.18 2.42
CA GLY A 298 8.37 -15.19 1.69
C GLY A 298 7.86 -16.61 1.92
N PRO A 299 8.49 -17.60 1.29
CA PRO A 299 8.20 -19.00 1.52
C PRO A 299 8.64 -19.44 2.93
N LEU A 300 7.90 -20.38 3.53
CA LEU A 300 8.25 -21.01 4.80
C LEU A 300 8.86 -22.40 4.61
N ASP A 301 8.65 -23.00 3.45
CA ASP A 301 9.12 -24.34 3.11
C ASP A 301 9.81 -24.35 1.74
N ASP A 302 10.68 -25.33 1.51
CA ASP A 302 11.39 -25.50 0.25
C ASP A 302 10.49 -26.02 -0.89
N GLN A 303 9.31 -26.53 -0.54
CA GLN A 303 8.33 -27.08 -1.50
C GLN A 303 7.43 -25.99 -2.08
N GLY A 304 7.47 -24.76 -1.53
CA GLY A 304 6.63 -23.64 -1.97
C GLY A 304 5.15 -23.83 -1.70
N GLN A 305 4.81 -24.56 -0.63
CA GLN A 305 3.42 -24.78 -0.23
C GLN A 305 2.93 -23.78 0.81
N PHE A 306 3.83 -23.23 1.64
CA PHE A 306 3.50 -22.28 2.67
C PHE A 306 4.24 -20.97 2.46
N PHE A 307 3.47 -19.87 2.51
CA PHE A 307 3.99 -18.52 2.40
C PHE A 307 3.47 -17.68 3.56
N TYR A 308 4.31 -16.82 4.10
CA TYR A 308 3.91 -15.91 5.17
C TYR A 308 4.01 -14.46 4.74
N ARG A 309 3.26 -13.60 5.39
CA ARG A 309 3.51 -12.16 5.42
C ARG A 309 3.24 -11.61 6.81
N LEU A 310 4.07 -10.72 7.27
CA LEU A 310 3.91 -9.98 8.50
C LEU A 310 4.11 -8.50 8.19
N THR A 311 3.04 -7.72 8.34
CA THR A 311 3.13 -6.25 8.31
C THR A 311 2.89 -5.70 9.70
N GLY A 312 3.62 -4.64 10.07
CA GLY A 312 3.47 -3.99 11.34
C GLY A 312 3.82 -2.52 11.28
N ARG A 313 3.22 -1.70 12.16
CA ARG A 313 3.53 -0.29 12.31
C ARG A 313 3.36 0.17 13.75
N LEU A 314 4.34 0.94 14.21
CA LEU A 314 4.27 1.74 15.42
C LEU A 314 4.35 3.20 15.01
N LYS A 315 3.47 4.03 15.54
CA LYS A 315 3.44 5.46 15.22
C LYS A 315 3.15 6.26 16.49
N ASP A 316 3.83 7.40 16.61
CA ASP A 316 3.59 8.43 17.63
C ASP A 316 3.72 9.79 16.94
N GLU A 317 2.71 10.63 17.06
CA GLU A 317 2.69 11.95 16.42
C GLU A 317 1.87 12.95 17.21
N GLN A 318 2.25 14.21 17.12
CA GLN A 318 1.47 15.38 17.54
C GLN A 318 0.84 16.05 16.29
N GLY A 319 0.13 17.14 16.44
CA GLY A 319 -0.50 17.90 15.36
C GLY A 319 -0.28 19.40 15.46
N GLU A 320 -0.89 20.14 14.53
CA GLU A 320 -0.89 21.61 14.54
C GLU A 320 -1.71 22.16 15.71
N ILE A 321 -2.75 21.42 16.15
CA ILE A 321 -3.60 21.83 17.26
C ILE A 321 -2.94 21.42 18.57
N ASP A 322 -2.88 22.33 19.54
CA ASP A 322 -2.34 22.07 20.87
C ASP A 322 -2.99 20.83 21.51
N TYR A 323 -2.22 20.08 22.28
CA TYR A 323 -2.64 18.85 22.97
C TYR A 323 -3.10 17.69 22.05
N PHE A 324 -3.05 17.85 20.72
CA PHE A 324 -3.28 16.71 19.84
C PHE A 324 -2.16 15.69 19.97
N GLU A 325 -2.53 14.44 20.13
CA GLU A 325 -1.63 13.30 20.04
C GLU A 325 -2.32 12.11 19.37
N ASN A 326 -1.56 11.29 18.65
CA ASN A 326 -2.06 10.07 18.05
C ASN A 326 -0.97 8.99 18.05
N LYS A 327 -1.23 7.91 18.78
CA LYS A 327 -0.35 6.74 18.90
C LYS A 327 -1.05 5.54 18.33
N ARG A 328 -0.39 4.87 17.38
CA ARG A 328 -0.89 3.65 16.75
C ARG A 328 0.05 2.48 16.92
N GLN A 329 -0.52 1.33 17.25
CA GLN A 329 0.13 0.03 17.21
C GLN A 329 -0.67 -0.84 16.25
N PHE A 330 -0.02 -1.37 15.24
CA PHE A 330 -0.64 -2.19 14.20
C PHE A 330 0.21 -3.41 13.93
N ILE A 331 -0.43 -4.58 13.76
CA ILE A 331 0.20 -5.82 13.31
C ILE A 331 -0.81 -6.65 12.52
N ALA A 332 -0.38 -7.20 11.38
CA ALA A 332 -1.20 -8.04 10.53
C ALA A 332 -0.38 -9.22 9.97
N PRO A 333 -0.37 -10.37 10.64
CA PRO A 333 0.16 -11.61 10.10
C PRO A 333 -0.83 -12.24 9.11
N SER A 334 -0.29 -12.88 8.08
CA SER A 334 -1.05 -13.72 7.15
C SER A 334 -0.25 -14.94 6.72
N LEU A 335 -0.94 -16.01 6.37
CA LEU A 335 -0.38 -17.28 5.96
C LEU A 335 -1.15 -17.82 4.77
N THR A 336 -0.47 -18.15 3.69
CA THR A 336 -1.04 -18.86 2.54
C THR A 336 -0.55 -20.29 2.54
N TRP A 337 -1.48 -21.22 2.40
CA TRP A 337 -1.26 -22.63 2.13
C TRP A 337 -1.71 -22.96 0.71
N ARG A 338 -0.79 -23.48 -0.11
CA ARG A 338 -1.00 -23.85 -1.50
C ARG A 338 -0.44 -25.26 -1.70
N PRO A 339 -1.23 -26.30 -1.38
CA PRO A 339 -0.76 -27.68 -1.50
C PRO A 339 -0.55 -28.13 -2.95
N ASN A 340 -1.21 -27.48 -3.89
CA ASN A 340 -1.15 -27.72 -5.32
C ASN A 340 -1.64 -26.47 -6.10
N ASP A 341 -1.61 -26.53 -7.44
CA ASP A 341 -2.02 -25.44 -8.31
C ASP A 341 -3.54 -25.16 -8.29
N ASP A 342 -4.34 -26.10 -7.79
CA ASP A 342 -5.80 -25.99 -7.75
C ASP A 342 -6.31 -25.33 -6.48
N THR A 343 -5.54 -25.39 -5.39
CA THR A 343 -6.01 -24.97 -4.07
C THR A 343 -5.10 -23.92 -3.46
N SER A 344 -5.69 -22.82 -3.03
CA SER A 344 -5.02 -21.80 -2.24
C SER A 344 -5.93 -21.35 -1.10
N LEU A 345 -5.42 -21.39 0.13
CA LEU A 345 -6.08 -20.88 1.32
C LEU A 345 -5.17 -19.85 1.98
N THR A 346 -5.63 -18.62 2.08
CA THR A 346 -4.93 -17.56 2.81
C THR A 346 -5.71 -17.21 4.07
N LEU A 347 -5.03 -17.24 5.21
CA LEU A 347 -5.54 -16.83 6.51
C LEU A 347 -5.00 -15.44 6.84
N PHE A 348 -5.86 -14.56 7.36
CA PHE A 348 -5.51 -13.20 7.78
C PHE A 348 -5.85 -13.01 9.24
N ALA A 349 -4.98 -12.31 9.94
CA ALA A 349 -5.28 -11.74 11.26
C ALA A 349 -4.78 -10.29 11.30
N GLN A 350 -5.47 -9.47 12.07
CA GLN A 350 -5.13 -8.06 12.23
C GLN A 350 -5.44 -7.62 13.64
N TYR A 351 -4.53 -6.86 14.23
CA TYR A 351 -4.75 -6.13 15.46
C TYR A 351 -4.29 -4.69 15.30
N GLN A 352 -5.11 -3.75 15.72
CA GLN A 352 -4.76 -2.32 15.75
C GLN A 352 -5.25 -1.70 17.05
N LYS A 353 -4.42 -0.83 17.62
CA LYS A 353 -4.76 -0.01 18.76
C LYS A 353 -4.34 1.43 18.52
N ASP A 354 -5.32 2.32 18.60
CA ASP A 354 -5.12 3.76 18.53
C ASP A 354 -5.41 4.39 19.87
N LYS A 355 -4.58 5.32 20.30
CA LYS A 355 -4.77 6.14 21.50
C LYS A 355 -4.37 7.57 21.20
N GLY A 356 -5.10 8.51 21.78
CA GLY A 356 -4.70 9.91 21.69
C GLY A 356 -5.79 10.89 22.05
N VAL A 357 -5.57 12.11 21.60
CA VAL A 357 -6.52 13.22 21.64
C VAL A 357 -6.90 13.53 20.19
N PRO A 358 -8.18 13.47 19.82
CA PRO A 358 -8.59 13.67 18.44
C PRO A 358 -8.54 15.13 18.02
N GLU A 359 -8.18 15.37 16.77
CA GLU A 359 -8.20 16.67 16.09
C GLU A 359 -9.61 17.14 15.66
N ALA A 360 -10.65 16.44 16.11
CA ALA A 360 -12.03 16.72 15.72
C ALA A 360 -12.59 17.96 16.41
N GLN A 361 -12.19 19.14 15.96
CA GLN A 361 -12.76 20.40 16.43
C GLN A 361 -13.09 21.32 15.24
N GLY A 362 -14.08 22.20 15.44
CA GLY A 362 -14.39 23.27 14.52
C GLY A 362 -14.34 24.62 15.22
N LEU A 363 -13.71 25.61 14.64
CA LEU A 363 -13.65 26.95 15.14
C LEU A 363 -14.82 27.79 14.58
N PRO A 364 -15.33 28.80 15.33
CA PRO A 364 -16.36 29.68 14.83
C PRO A 364 -15.89 30.43 13.58
N ALA A 365 -16.81 30.72 12.65
CA ALA A 365 -16.50 31.51 11.46
C ALA A 365 -16.07 32.94 11.80
N SER A 366 -16.63 33.54 12.85
CA SER A 366 -16.17 34.81 13.38
C SER A 366 -14.85 34.63 14.11
N GLY A 367 -13.82 35.29 13.64
CA GLY A 367 -12.44 35.13 14.10
C GLY A 367 -11.57 34.19 13.28
N THR A 368 -12.17 33.40 12.38
CA THR A 368 -11.44 32.56 11.42
C THR A 368 -11.64 33.04 9.99
N ILE A 369 -12.85 32.94 9.45
CA ILE A 369 -13.21 33.35 8.10
C ILE A 369 -13.65 34.83 8.09
N TRP A 370 -14.45 35.23 9.08
CA TRP A 370 -14.97 36.59 9.22
C TRP A 370 -14.26 37.35 10.33
N LYS A 371 -14.31 38.69 10.25
CA LYS A 371 -13.74 39.55 11.28
C LYS A 371 -14.47 39.34 12.61
N ASN A 372 -13.70 39.34 13.69
CA ASN A 372 -14.17 39.32 15.06
C ASN A 372 -13.69 40.58 15.78
N PRO A 373 -14.48 41.20 16.65
CA PRO A 373 -14.06 42.40 17.43
C PRO A 373 -12.78 42.17 18.25
N ASN A 374 -12.51 40.90 18.62
CA ASN A 374 -11.39 40.53 19.46
C ASN A 374 -10.14 40.10 18.66
N GLY A 375 -10.19 40.15 17.32
CA GLY A 375 -9.09 39.73 16.46
C GLY A 375 -9.29 38.32 15.87
N LYS A 376 -8.18 37.75 15.40
CA LYS A 376 -8.17 36.37 14.87
C LYS A 376 -8.06 35.35 15.99
N ILE A 377 -8.71 34.22 15.80
CA ILE A 377 -8.53 33.02 16.65
C ILE A 377 -7.26 32.31 16.13
N ASP A 378 -6.39 31.90 17.04
CA ASP A 378 -5.17 31.18 16.70
C ASP A 378 -5.52 29.82 16.07
N ARG A 379 -4.72 29.38 15.11
CA ARG A 379 -5.00 28.16 14.34
C ARG A 379 -4.74 26.88 15.13
N ASP A 380 -3.84 26.94 16.07
CA ASP A 380 -3.41 25.88 16.99
C ASP A 380 -4.27 25.80 18.25
N LEU A 381 -5.19 26.77 18.43
CA LEU A 381 -6.07 26.81 19.61
C LEU A 381 -6.82 25.50 19.79
N PHE A 382 -6.59 24.83 20.90
CA PHE A 382 -7.37 23.67 21.34
C PHE A 382 -8.61 24.13 22.11
N ILE A 383 -9.79 23.86 21.57
CA ILE A 383 -11.07 24.23 22.21
C ILE A 383 -11.64 23.09 23.10
N GLY A 384 -10.93 21.97 23.17
CA GLY A 384 -11.23 20.87 24.07
C GLY A 384 -10.86 21.17 25.53
N GLU A 385 -10.71 20.11 26.30
CA GLU A 385 -10.27 20.18 27.70
C GLU A 385 -9.05 19.29 27.90
N PRO A 386 -7.86 19.85 28.19
CA PRO A 386 -6.66 19.07 28.43
C PRO A 386 -6.87 18.01 29.53
N GLY A 387 -6.42 16.79 29.27
CA GLY A 387 -6.60 15.65 30.18
C GLY A 387 -7.98 14.99 30.18
N VAL A 388 -9.00 15.62 29.59
CA VAL A 388 -10.36 15.05 29.44
C VAL A 388 -10.54 14.45 28.05
N ASN A 389 -10.19 15.20 27.00
CA ASN A 389 -10.27 14.70 25.63
C ASN A 389 -9.44 13.45 25.46
N LYS A 390 -10.05 12.38 24.98
CA LYS A 390 -9.34 11.15 24.66
C LYS A 390 -10.07 10.34 23.61
N TYR A 391 -9.26 9.62 22.87
CA TYR A 391 -9.69 8.64 21.90
C TYR A 391 -8.93 7.34 22.13
N ASN A 392 -9.65 6.25 22.26
CA ASN A 392 -9.08 4.92 22.33
C ASN A 392 -9.88 4.02 21.40
N ARG A 393 -9.22 3.40 20.44
CA ARG A 393 -9.79 2.37 19.58
C ARG A 393 -8.94 1.13 19.68
N GLU A 394 -9.59 -0.01 19.82
CA GLU A 394 -8.96 -1.31 19.73
C GLU A 394 -9.77 -2.15 18.75
N GLN A 395 -9.12 -2.71 17.73
CA GLN A 395 -9.79 -3.51 16.73
C GLN A 395 -9.02 -4.78 16.43
N VAL A 396 -9.77 -5.86 16.24
CA VAL A 396 -9.25 -7.16 15.81
C VAL A 396 -10.04 -7.62 14.60
N ALA A 397 -9.37 -8.29 13.67
CA ALA A 397 -10.05 -8.96 12.58
C ALA A 397 -9.36 -10.29 12.26
N PHE A 398 -10.15 -11.27 11.86
CA PHE A 398 -9.71 -12.57 11.38
C PHE A 398 -10.50 -12.92 10.12
N GLY A 399 -9.83 -13.53 9.16
CA GLY A 399 -10.49 -13.88 7.93
C GLY A 399 -9.72 -14.92 7.14
N TYR A 400 -10.33 -15.39 6.07
CA TYR A 400 -9.69 -16.26 5.11
C TYR A 400 -10.17 -15.99 3.68
N GLU A 401 -9.32 -16.31 2.75
CA GLU A 401 -9.65 -16.42 1.32
C GLU A 401 -9.31 -17.84 0.86
N LEU A 402 -10.31 -18.55 0.34
CA LEU A 402 -10.17 -19.85 -0.28
C LEU A 402 -10.41 -19.72 -1.78
N SER A 403 -9.51 -20.29 -2.57
CA SER A 403 -9.72 -20.52 -4.00
C SER A 403 -9.45 -21.99 -4.30
N HIS A 404 -10.42 -22.69 -4.89
CA HIS A 404 -10.28 -24.09 -5.24
C HIS A 404 -10.86 -24.37 -6.63
N ARG A 405 -10.02 -24.85 -7.53
CA ARG A 405 -10.43 -25.25 -8.87
C ARG A 405 -11.08 -26.65 -8.79
N LEU A 406 -12.39 -26.67 -8.97
CA LEU A 406 -13.19 -27.92 -8.92
C LEU A 406 -12.97 -28.80 -10.15
N ASN A 407 -12.79 -28.15 -11.31
CA ASN A 407 -12.50 -28.76 -12.61
C ASN A 407 -12.02 -27.66 -13.58
N ASP A 408 -11.79 -28.00 -14.83
CA ASP A 408 -11.32 -27.09 -15.88
C ASP A 408 -12.28 -25.91 -16.16
N THR A 409 -13.55 -26.06 -15.79
CA THR A 409 -14.59 -25.06 -16.02
C THR A 409 -14.91 -24.22 -14.79
N TRP A 410 -14.79 -24.78 -13.57
CA TRP A 410 -15.30 -24.14 -12.37
C TRP A 410 -14.26 -23.98 -11.27
N THR A 411 -14.14 -22.78 -10.75
CA THR A 411 -13.37 -22.44 -9.56
C THR A 411 -14.31 -21.91 -8.48
N LEU A 412 -14.24 -22.49 -7.29
CA LEU A 412 -14.91 -21.99 -6.10
C LEU A 412 -14.01 -20.94 -5.43
N LYS A 413 -14.54 -19.74 -5.20
CA LYS A 413 -13.89 -18.73 -4.36
C LYS A 413 -14.77 -18.40 -3.16
N GLN A 414 -14.15 -18.35 -1.98
CA GLN A 414 -14.81 -17.94 -0.75
C GLN A 414 -13.91 -16.99 0.02
N ASN A 415 -14.49 -15.91 0.50
CA ASN A 415 -13.84 -14.93 1.38
C ASN A 415 -14.76 -14.69 2.57
N ALA A 416 -14.22 -14.76 3.79
CA ALA A 416 -14.97 -14.48 5.00
C ALA A 416 -14.08 -13.72 6.01
N ARG A 417 -14.71 -12.81 6.77
CA ARG A 417 -14.04 -12.02 7.79
C ARG A 417 -14.94 -11.78 8.99
N TYR A 418 -14.38 -11.96 10.16
CA TYR A 418 -14.89 -11.46 11.45
C TYR A 418 -14.07 -10.25 11.84
N ALA A 419 -14.71 -9.21 12.33
CA ALA A 419 -14.05 -8.05 12.92
C ALA A 419 -14.79 -7.59 14.17
N GLU A 420 -14.04 -7.13 15.16
CA GLU A 420 -14.55 -6.46 16.36
C GLU A 420 -13.82 -5.15 16.55
N VAL A 421 -14.59 -4.09 16.80
CA VAL A 421 -14.09 -2.74 17.08
C VAL A 421 -14.68 -2.28 18.40
N ASP A 422 -13.78 -1.93 19.32
CA ASP A 422 -14.12 -1.30 20.61
C ASP A 422 -13.55 0.10 20.61
N ASP A 423 -14.40 1.11 20.62
CA ASP A 423 -13.92 2.48 20.64
C ASP A 423 -14.59 3.33 21.72
N ARG A 424 -13.80 4.24 22.29
CA ARG A 424 -14.24 5.24 23.23
C ARG A 424 -13.70 6.60 22.83
N TYR A 425 -14.62 7.52 22.67
CA TYR A 425 -14.35 8.92 22.39
C TYR A 425 -14.92 9.79 23.48
N VAL A 426 -14.08 10.60 24.11
CA VAL A 426 -14.48 11.58 25.12
C VAL A 426 -13.94 12.93 24.71
N ALA A 427 -14.83 13.88 24.53
CA ALA A 427 -14.45 15.25 24.24
C ALA A 427 -15.56 16.23 24.65
N PRO A 428 -15.21 17.41 25.17
CA PRO A 428 -16.08 18.57 25.03
C PRO A 428 -16.12 18.94 23.54
N LEU A 429 -17.32 18.93 22.99
CA LEU A 429 -17.60 19.50 21.67
C LEU A 429 -18.06 20.95 21.87
N HIS A 430 -17.67 21.82 20.93
CA HIS A 430 -18.13 23.19 20.95
C HIS A 430 -19.57 23.29 20.41
N GLY A 431 -20.36 24.15 20.99
CA GLY A 431 -21.57 24.65 20.33
C GLY A 431 -21.21 25.60 19.19
N TYR A 432 -22.07 25.69 18.19
CA TYR A 432 -21.83 26.53 17.02
C TYR A 432 -22.07 28.02 17.24
N ARG A 433 -22.25 28.47 18.48
CA ARG A 433 -22.58 29.85 18.80
C ARG A 433 -21.80 30.39 19.98
N PHE A 434 -21.53 31.68 19.91
CA PHE A 434 -21.07 32.44 21.08
C PHE A 434 -22.19 32.59 22.09
N VAL A 435 -21.82 32.69 23.34
CA VAL A 435 -22.71 32.96 24.48
C VAL A 435 -22.26 34.24 25.18
N ALA A 436 -23.16 34.80 25.99
CA ALA A 436 -22.84 35.98 26.78
C ALA A 436 -21.70 35.71 27.76
N ASN A 437 -20.89 36.72 27.96
CA ASN A 437 -19.84 36.71 28.96
C ASN A 437 -20.47 36.49 30.35
N PRO A 438 -20.10 35.44 31.10
CA PRO A 438 -20.72 35.11 32.37
C PRO A 438 -20.57 36.21 33.45
N ALA A 439 -19.54 37.02 33.34
CA ALA A 439 -19.27 38.08 34.31
C ALA A 439 -19.98 39.42 34.02
N THR A 440 -20.20 39.70 32.71
CA THR A 440 -20.73 41.03 32.30
C THR A 440 -22.10 40.96 31.61
N GLY A 441 -22.54 39.77 31.21
CA GLY A 441 -23.75 39.57 30.40
C GLY A 441 -23.62 40.05 28.94
N ALA A 442 -22.46 40.56 28.50
CA ALA A 442 -22.25 41.10 27.17
C ALA A 442 -22.01 39.98 26.15
N MET A 443 -22.53 40.14 24.93
CA MET A 443 -22.23 39.29 23.77
C MET A 443 -20.94 39.75 23.09
N ASP A 444 -19.83 39.62 23.78
CA ASP A 444 -18.51 40.12 23.34
C ASP A 444 -17.75 39.13 22.41
N GLN A 445 -18.38 38.03 22.03
CA GLN A 445 -17.81 36.98 21.17
C GLN A 445 -16.49 36.35 21.69
N ARG A 446 -16.31 36.32 23.02
CA ARG A 446 -15.17 35.67 23.68
C ARG A 446 -15.51 34.31 24.25
N TYR A 447 -16.77 34.02 24.47
CA TYR A 447 -17.25 32.80 25.10
C TYR A 447 -17.99 31.91 24.12
N LEU A 448 -17.53 30.68 23.99
CA LEU A 448 -18.14 29.66 23.12
C LEU A 448 -18.85 28.61 23.98
N GLN A 449 -20.07 28.27 23.63
CA GLN A 449 -20.77 27.18 24.28
C GLN A 449 -20.07 25.86 24.00
N ARG A 450 -19.90 25.02 25.02
CA ARG A 450 -19.38 23.63 24.89
C ARG A 450 -20.37 22.65 25.49
N PHE A 451 -20.39 21.43 25.01
CA PHE A 451 -21.09 20.29 25.60
C PHE A 451 -20.20 19.05 25.58
N GLY A 452 -20.28 18.24 26.63
CA GLY A 452 -19.47 17.02 26.75
C GLY A 452 -20.09 15.83 26.01
N VAL A 453 -19.24 15.01 25.44
CA VAL A 453 -19.60 13.74 24.80
C VAL A 453 -18.71 12.64 25.38
N ASP A 454 -19.29 11.51 25.80
CA ASP A 454 -18.58 10.25 26.07
C ASP A 454 -19.29 9.14 25.28
N TRP A 455 -18.70 8.78 24.15
CA TRP A 455 -19.21 7.68 23.32
C TRP A 455 -18.41 6.43 23.57
N ARG A 456 -19.13 5.32 23.72
CA ARG A 456 -18.54 3.98 23.81
C ARG A 456 -19.29 3.09 22.83
N GLN A 457 -18.55 2.46 21.95
CA GLN A 457 -19.13 1.57 20.95
C GLN A 457 -18.33 0.26 20.92
N ASN A 458 -19.06 -0.84 20.82
CA ASN A 458 -18.49 -2.16 20.54
C ASN A 458 -19.29 -2.76 19.38
N ASN A 459 -18.64 -2.88 18.23
CA ASN A 459 -19.25 -3.42 17.03
C ASN A 459 -18.57 -4.72 16.66
N LYS A 460 -19.41 -5.72 16.32
CA LYS A 460 -18.99 -7.01 15.80
C LYS A 460 -19.59 -7.21 14.44
N VAL A 461 -18.74 -7.61 13.50
CA VAL A 461 -19.12 -7.75 12.09
C VAL A 461 -18.66 -9.12 11.60
N ILE A 462 -19.55 -9.81 10.91
CA ILE A 462 -19.24 -11.01 10.14
C ILE A 462 -19.66 -10.73 8.71
N GLY A 463 -18.71 -10.84 7.79
CA GLY A 463 -18.96 -10.74 6.36
C GLY A 463 -18.44 -11.96 5.63
N GLY A 464 -19.10 -12.35 4.56
CA GLY A 464 -18.62 -13.43 3.72
C GLY A 464 -19.25 -13.39 2.34
N ILE A 465 -18.51 -13.89 1.36
CA ILE A 465 -18.97 -14.07 -0.02
C ILE A 465 -18.49 -15.42 -0.54
N THR A 466 -19.37 -16.14 -1.18
CA THR A 466 -19.03 -17.38 -1.86
C THR A 466 -19.47 -17.28 -3.30
N SER A 467 -18.57 -17.53 -4.24
CA SER A 467 -18.88 -17.45 -5.67
C SER A 467 -18.24 -18.58 -6.46
N PRO A 468 -19.04 -19.43 -7.13
CA PRO A 468 -18.54 -20.27 -8.19
C PRO A 468 -18.21 -19.38 -9.40
N ARG A 469 -17.08 -19.63 -10.05
CA ARG A 469 -16.61 -18.87 -11.20
C ARG A 469 -16.20 -19.80 -12.32
N PRO A 470 -16.47 -19.44 -13.59
CA PRO A 470 -15.84 -20.12 -14.71
C PRO A 470 -14.33 -20.00 -14.58
N SER A 471 -13.61 -21.10 -14.74
CA SER A 471 -12.16 -21.08 -14.88
C SER A 471 -11.84 -20.35 -16.17
N SER A 472 -11.11 -19.25 -16.11
CA SER A 472 -10.72 -18.48 -17.29
C SER A 472 -9.59 -19.18 -18.03
N THR A 473 -9.88 -20.25 -18.73
CA THR A 473 -9.11 -20.59 -19.93
C THR A 473 -9.59 -19.63 -21.01
N LEU A 474 -8.95 -18.47 -21.11
CA LEU A 474 -9.00 -17.68 -22.33
C LEU A 474 -8.43 -18.58 -23.43
N ALA A 475 -9.33 -19.24 -24.16
CA ALA A 475 -8.99 -19.77 -25.45
C ALA A 475 -8.43 -18.59 -26.26
N SER A 476 -7.14 -18.62 -26.54
CA SER A 476 -6.56 -17.83 -27.62
C SER A 476 -7.32 -18.20 -28.87
N SER A 477 -8.34 -17.42 -29.23
CA SER A 477 -8.96 -17.52 -30.56
C SER A 477 -7.84 -17.24 -31.55
N PRO A 478 -7.57 -18.15 -32.49
CA PRO A 478 -6.68 -17.84 -33.58
C PRO A 478 -7.33 -16.68 -34.36
N THR A 479 -6.66 -15.57 -34.41
CA THR A 479 -6.99 -14.46 -35.30
C THR A 479 -6.93 -14.98 -36.74
N PRO A 480 -7.95 -14.72 -37.58
CA PRO A 480 -7.95 -15.10 -38.97
C PRO A 480 -6.87 -14.37 -39.81
#